data_4dc87bf6c0bd0ffb8c7393d870c7e3c0
#
_entry.id   4dc87bf6c0bd0ffb8c7393d870c7e3c0
#
_cell.length_a   1.000
_cell.length_b   1.000
_cell.length_c   1.000
_cell.angle_alpha   90.00
_cell.angle_beta   90.00
_cell.angle_gamma   90.00
#
_symmetry.space_group_name_H-M   'P 1'
#
loop_
_entity.id
_entity.type
_entity.pdbx_description
1 polymer ?
#
loop_
_entity_poly.entity_id
_entity_poly.type
_entity_poly.pdbx_seq_one_letter_code
_entity_poly.pdbx_strand_id
1 'polypeptide(L)'
;MKHLLIYLAAFLLSLSSSAQEASSSQDVPSSALDASSAALNAPSSASPSSSSHDVSVSDVFSAGIPSKSEADSAYANEDFIAASRIYRLLLDSCGGSAQLYYNLGNCYFRQDSVARAILCYERARLLDPSDDDIRFNLEMARAKTVDRVMPASEMFFVSLFHRMVLSLSIQTWAWLGLLSFLLMLCAVAAYFFLPTLAGKKIGFTTAVITLLICLFANIAAYQQLHQLENRGSAVIMTSSAVVKSTPSSSGTDLFILHEGTRVEIEDDTMKEWVEIRMSDGKEGWLQRTEIEII
;
A
#
# COMPACT_ATOMS: atom_id res chain seq x y z
N MET A 1 39.54 -16.62 -1.92
CA MET A 1 39.33 -15.16 -1.85
C MET A 1 38.76 -14.58 -3.15
N LYS A 2 39.30 -14.91 -4.35
CA LYS A 2 38.78 -14.35 -5.63
C LYS A 2 37.30 -14.71 -5.91
N HIS A 3 36.86 -15.92 -5.58
CA HIS A 3 35.48 -16.34 -5.79
C HIS A 3 34.46 -15.67 -4.86
N LEU A 4 34.87 -15.34 -3.61
CA LEU A 4 33.98 -14.62 -2.68
C LEU A 4 33.72 -13.18 -3.13
N LEU A 5 34.74 -12.50 -3.71
CA LEU A 5 34.61 -11.17 -4.29
C LEU A 5 33.72 -11.15 -5.53
N ILE A 6 33.74 -12.21 -6.34
CA ILE A 6 32.90 -12.36 -7.53
C ILE A 6 31.43 -12.56 -7.13
N TYR A 7 31.14 -13.38 -6.13
CA TYR A 7 29.77 -13.56 -5.60
C TYR A 7 29.25 -12.30 -4.90
N LEU A 8 30.12 -11.55 -4.20
CA LEU A 8 29.77 -10.29 -3.57
C LEU A 8 29.44 -9.21 -4.61
N ALA A 9 30.25 -9.12 -5.69
CA ALA A 9 30.00 -8.21 -6.80
C ALA A 9 28.73 -8.57 -7.59
N ALA A 10 28.46 -9.87 -7.80
CA ALA A 10 27.24 -10.34 -8.44
C ALA A 10 25.98 -10.03 -7.60
N PHE A 11 26.07 -10.16 -6.28
CA PHE A 11 24.98 -9.81 -5.37
C PHE A 11 24.70 -8.29 -5.34
N LEU A 12 25.75 -7.45 -5.36
CA LEU A 12 25.61 -5.99 -5.46
C LEU A 12 25.03 -5.53 -6.80
N LEU A 13 25.37 -6.21 -7.90
CA LEU A 13 24.80 -5.98 -9.23
C LEU A 13 23.33 -6.39 -9.30
N SER A 14 22.92 -7.46 -8.63
CA SER A 14 21.51 -7.87 -8.58
C SER A 14 20.64 -6.90 -7.77
N LEU A 15 21.17 -6.30 -6.70
CA LEU A 15 20.49 -5.27 -5.92
C LEU A 15 20.34 -3.95 -6.69
N SER A 16 21.32 -3.59 -7.52
CA SER A 16 21.23 -2.38 -8.36
C SER A 16 20.24 -2.55 -9.54
N SER A 17 20.10 -3.75 -10.06
CA SER A 17 19.14 -4.08 -11.13
C SER A 17 17.70 -3.99 -10.65
N SER A 18 17.37 -4.51 -9.49
CA SER A 18 16.01 -4.42 -8.93
C SER A 18 15.61 -2.99 -8.53
N ALA A 19 16.57 -2.15 -8.12
CA ALA A 19 16.32 -0.74 -7.85
C ALA A 19 16.07 0.09 -9.14
N GLN A 20 16.63 -0.35 -10.26
CA GLN A 20 16.47 0.32 -11.55
C GLN A 20 15.19 -0.10 -12.28
N GLU A 21 14.73 -1.34 -12.10
CA GLU A 21 13.42 -1.79 -12.59
C GLU A 21 12.26 -1.10 -11.88
N ALA A 22 12.37 -0.83 -10.59
CA ALA A 22 11.37 -0.05 -9.84
C ALA A 22 11.29 1.42 -10.27
N SER A 23 12.37 1.97 -10.87
CA SER A 23 12.41 3.35 -11.40
C SER A 23 11.95 3.45 -12.87
N SER A 24 12.01 2.35 -13.64
CA SER A 24 11.69 2.38 -15.08
C SER A 24 10.24 2.02 -15.42
N SER A 25 9.43 1.62 -14.44
CA SER A 25 8.00 1.36 -14.64
C SER A 25 7.12 2.63 -14.64
N GLN A 26 7.72 3.83 -14.62
CA GLN A 26 7.00 5.12 -14.71
C GLN A 26 6.94 5.73 -16.11
N ASP A 27 7.56 5.13 -17.11
CA ASP A 27 7.44 5.60 -18.49
C ASP A 27 6.32 4.84 -19.23
N VAL A 28 5.08 5.35 -19.10
CA VAL A 28 3.97 5.00 -20.01
C VAL A 28 4.18 5.76 -21.32
N PRO A 29 4.30 5.08 -22.48
CA PRO A 29 4.45 5.76 -23.75
C PRO A 29 3.18 6.52 -24.11
N SER A 30 3.32 7.82 -24.34
CA SER A 30 2.31 8.74 -24.84
C SER A 30 2.05 8.55 -26.34
N SER A 31 1.52 7.40 -26.76
CA SER A 31 1.17 7.15 -28.15
C SER A 31 -0.12 6.35 -28.30
N ALA A 32 -1.22 6.86 -27.77
CA ALA A 32 -2.56 6.35 -28.08
C ALA A 32 -3.65 7.45 -27.92
N LEU A 33 -3.40 8.64 -28.46
CA LEU A 33 -4.39 9.70 -28.56
C LEU A 33 -4.41 10.28 -29.97
N ASP A 34 -4.64 9.42 -30.97
CA ASP A 34 -5.07 9.85 -32.29
C ASP A 34 -5.91 8.74 -32.93
N ALA A 35 -7.19 8.77 -32.70
CA ALA A 35 -8.23 8.25 -33.59
C ALA A 35 -9.60 8.28 -32.90
N SER A 36 -10.32 9.36 -32.93
CA SER A 36 -11.75 9.40 -33.17
C SER A 36 -12.29 10.84 -33.06
N SER A 37 -12.09 11.57 -34.12
CA SER A 37 -12.87 12.78 -34.43
C SER A 37 -13.56 12.57 -35.75
N ALA A 38 -14.77 12.03 -35.75
CA ALA A 38 -15.71 12.20 -36.85
C ALA A 38 -17.16 11.94 -36.44
N ALA A 39 -17.96 13.00 -36.64
CA ALA A 39 -19.42 12.98 -36.82
C ALA A 39 -20.30 12.71 -35.57
N LEU A 40 -21.14 13.64 -35.13
CA LEU A 40 -22.38 14.02 -35.80
C LEU A 40 -22.97 15.30 -35.19
N ASN A 41 -23.21 16.28 -36.04
CA ASN A 41 -24.11 17.40 -35.81
C ASN A 41 -25.58 16.95 -35.91
N ALA A 42 -26.41 17.40 -35.01
CA ALA A 42 -27.75 17.94 -35.32
C ALA A 42 -28.46 18.42 -34.03
N PRO A 43 -29.32 19.43 -34.13
CA PRO A 43 -29.70 20.30 -33.02
C PRO A 43 -31.11 20.08 -32.49
N SER A 44 -31.43 20.84 -31.45
CA SER A 44 -32.79 21.28 -31.05
C SER A 44 -33.40 20.65 -29.81
N SER A 45 -33.60 21.41 -28.80
CA SER A 45 -34.71 22.18 -28.32
C SER A 45 -34.86 22.19 -26.80
N ALA A 46 -34.78 23.40 -26.26
CA ALA A 46 -35.54 24.01 -25.17
C ALA A 46 -35.90 23.22 -23.86
N SER A 47 -35.19 23.57 -22.76
CA SER A 47 -35.60 24.09 -21.42
C SER A 47 -36.75 23.41 -20.66
N PRO A 48 -36.81 23.41 -19.28
CA PRO A 48 -36.24 24.42 -18.37
C PRO A 48 -35.57 23.89 -17.06
N SER A 49 -34.67 24.68 -16.54
CA SER A 49 -34.28 24.99 -15.17
C SER A 49 -34.57 24.00 -14.03
N SER A 50 -33.54 23.35 -13.56
CA SER A 50 -33.29 23.07 -12.15
C SER A 50 -31.78 23.18 -11.89
N SER A 51 -31.40 24.11 -11.01
CA SER A 51 -30.04 24.42 -10.64
C SER A 51 -29.47 23.30 -9.77
N SER A 52 -28.90 22.29 -10.39
CA SER A 52 -27.89 21.41 -9.81
C SER A 52 -26.55 21.87 -10.38
N HIS A 53 -25.65 22.34 -9.56
CA HIS A 53 -24.28 22.59 -9.94
C HIS A 53 -23.61 21.25 -10.28
N ASP A 54 -23.93 20.69 -11.42
CA ASP A 54 -23.09 19.70 -12.11
C ASP A 54 -21.92 20.47 -12.72
N VAL A 55 -20.83 20.60 -11.93
CA VAL A 55 -19.53 20.98 -12.50
C VAL A 55 -19.17 19.90 -13.49
N SER A 56 -19.25 20.20 -14.78
CA SER A 56 -18.95 19.25 -15.84
C SER A 56 -17.47 18.84 -15.76
N VAL A 57 -17.18 17.59 -16.05
CA VAL A 57 -15.81 17.05 -16.09
C VAL A 57 -14.91 17.87 -17.03
N SER A 58 -15.49 18.58 -18.02
CA SER A 58 -14.78 19.49 -18.94
C SER A 58 -14.24 20.75 -18.27
N ASP A 59 -14.88 21.24 -17.21
CA ASP A 59 -14.42 22.46 -16.51
C ASP A 59 -13.21 22.17 -15.61
N VAL A 60 -13.03 20.92 -15.18
CA VAL A 60 -11.89 20.46 -14.39
C VAL A 60 -10.62 20.34 -15.26
N PHE A 61 -10.75 19.99 -16.52
CA PHE A 61 -9.61 19.85 -17.44
C PHE A 61 -9.02 21.18 -17.91
N SER A 62 -9.78 22.28 -17.84
CA SER A 62 -9.28 23.62 -18.21
C SER A 62 -8.57 24.37 -17.07
N ALA A 63 -8.66 23.89 -15.84
CA ALA A 63 -8.16 24.56 -14.64
C ALA A 63 -6.90 23.92 -14.06
N GLY A 64 -6.03 23.29 -14.84
CA GLY A 64 -4.77 22.70 -14.32
C GLY A 64 -4.99 21.62 -13.25
N ILE A 65 -3.97 20.80 -12.98
CA ILE A 65 -4.03 19.81 -11.89
C ILE A 65 -4.12 20.55 -10.55
N PRO A 66 -5.18 20.32 -9.74
CA PRO A 66 -5.33 21.01 -8.46
C PRO A 66 -4.14 20.70 -7.54
N SER A 67 -3.78 21.64 -6.69
CA SER A 67 -2.67 21.48 -5.77
C SER A 67 -3.09 20.80 -4.47
N LYS A 68 -2.14 20.13 -3.80
CA LYS A 68 -2.38 19.58 -2.46
C LYS A 68 -2.86 20.67 -1.47
N SER A 69 -2.32 21.89 -1.56
CA SER A 69 -2.70 23.00 -0.69
C SER A 69 -4.17 23.42 -0.87
N GLU A 70 -4.73 23.25 -2.05
CA GLU A 70 -6.15 23.49 -2.32
C GLU A 70 -7.03 22.43 -1.65
N ALA A 71 -6.64 21.16 -1.72
CA ALA A 71 -7.31 20.08 -0.99
C ALA A 71 -7.25 20.28 0.53
N ASP A 72 -6.08 20.66 1.06
CA ASP A 72 -5.88 20.95 2.49
C ASP A 72 -6.74 22.14 2.94
N SER A 73 -6.87 23.17 2.10
CA SER A 73 -7.72 24.33 2.37
C SER A 73 -9.21 23.98 2.37
N ALA A 74 -9.67 23.16 1.42
CA ALA A 74 -11.04 22.67 1.40
C ALA A 74 -11.34 21.83 2.66
N TYR A 75 -10.40 20.98 3.09
CA TYR A 75 -10.51 20.20 4.32
C TYR A 75 -10.61 21.10 5.56
N ALA A 76 -9.76 22.14 5.65
CA ALA A 76 -9.77 23.10 6.76
C ALA A 76 -11.09 23.91 6.83
N ASN A 77 -11.73 24.16 5.69
CA ASN A 77 -13.04 24.79 5.58
C ASN A 77 -14.21 23.82 5.81
N GLU A 78 -13.93 22.58 6.23
CA GLU A 78 -14.91 21.50 6.46
C GLU A 78 -15.66 21.05 5.20
N ASP A 79 -15.23 21.46 4.00
CA ASP A 79 -15.77 20.94 2.74
C ASP A 79 -15.06 19.61 2.38
N PHE A 80 -15.43 18.57 3.12
CA PHE A 80 -14.84 17.24 2.98
C PHE A 80 -15.16 16.59 1.63
N ILE A 81 -16.26 17.02 0.98
CA ILE A 81 -16.65 16.52 -0.34
C ILE A 81 -15.72 17.09 -1.41
N ALA A 82 -15.50 18.41 -1.42
CA ALA A 82 -14.55 19.03 -2.34
C ALA A 82 -13.13 18.53 -2.10
N ALA A 83 -12.68 18.48 -0.83
CA ALA A 83 -11.37 17.96 -0.46
C ALA A 83 -11.15 16.53 -0.98
N SER A 84 -12.13 15.63 -0.78
CA SER A 84 -12.02 14.23 -1.25
C SER A 84 -11.95 14.11 -2.76
N ARG A 85 -12.63 14.96 -3.51
CA ARG A 85 -12.52 15.02 -4.98
C ARG A 85 -11.12 15.44 -5.42
N ILE A 86 -10.57 16.48 -4.81
CA ILE A 86 -9.24 17.01 -5.14
C ILE A 86 -8.16 15.95 -4.80
N TYR A 87 -8.22 15.33 -3.61
CA TYR A 87 -7.26 14.27 -3.25
C TYR A 87 -7.31 13.08 -4.21
N ARG A 88 -8.51 12.68 -4.71
CA ARG A 88 -8.61 11.63 -5.72
C ARG A 88 -7.97 12.03 -7.04
N LEU A 89 -8.23 13.25 -7.53
CA LEU A 89 -7.57 13.75 -8.74
C LEU A 89 -6.04 13.80 -8.61
N LEU A 90 -5.54 14.14 -7.42
CA LEU A 90 -4.10 14.10 -7.14
C LEU A 90 -3.55 12.68 -7.15
N LEU A 91 -4.27 11.71 -6.58
CA LEU A 91 -3.88 10.29 -6.63
C LEU A 91 -3.85 9.75 -8.06
N ASP A 92 -4.83 10.12 -8.88
CA ASP A 92 -4.93 9.69 -10.28
C ASP A 92 -3.84 10.31 -11.16
N SER A 93 -3.40 11.55 -10.85
CA SER A 93 -2.43 12.29 -11.66
C SER A 93 -0.98 12.12 -11.21
N CYS A 94 -0.73 12.03 -9.90
CA CYS A 94 0.63 12.02 -9.32
C CYS A 94 1.04 10.64 -8.78
N GLY A 95 0.14 9.66 -8.81
CA GLY A 95 0.35 8.36 -8.20
C GLY A 95 0.08 8.33 -6.69
N GLY A 96 0.04 7.12 -6.12
CA GLY A 96 -0.27 6.89 -4.72
C GLY A 96 0.85 7.31 -3.78
N SER A 97 0.53 8.13 -2.78
CA SER A 97 1.40 8.38 -1.64
C SER A 97 0.67 8.11 -0.33
N ALA A 98 1.41 7.70 0.71
CA ALA A 98 0.83 7.42 2.02
C ALA A 98 0.04 8.62 2.54
N GLN A 99 0.59 9.83 2.40
CA GLN A 99 -0.04 11.05 2.88
C GLN A 99 -1.32 11.43 2.12
N LEU A 100 -1.35 11.22 0.78
CA LEU A 100 -2.56 11.49 -0.01
C LEU A 100 -3.68 10.52 0.36
N TYR A 101 -3.38 9.23 0.49
CA TYR A 101 -4.35 8.24 0.94
C TYR A 101 -4.83 8.52 2.38
N TYR A 102 -3.92 8.90 3.28
CA TYR A 102 -4.26 9.26 4.65
C TYR A 102 -5.25 10.44 4.70
N ASN A 103 -4.94 11.53 3.98
CA ASN A 103 -5.81 12.72 3.93
C ASN A 103 -7.15 12.42 3.28
N LEU A 104 -7.18 11.61 2.22
CA LEU A 104 -8.43 11.14 1.61
C LEU A 104 -9.23 10.28 2.58
N GLY A 105 -8.58 9.41 3.33
CA GLY A 105 -9.20 8.62 4.40
C GLY A 105 -9.84 9.50 5.47
N ASN A 106 -9.16 10.58 5.89
CA ASN A 106 -9.69 11.56 6.83
C ASN A 106 -10.96 12.23 6.28
N CYS A 107 -10.96 12.59 4.97
CA CYS A 107 -12.16 13.15 4.33
C CYS A 107 -13.33 12.17 4.37
N TYR A 108 -13.12 10.91 4.02
CA TYR A 108 -14.17 9.90 4.05
C TYR A 108 -14.66 9.60 5.46
N PHE A 109 -13.76 9.57 6.43
CA PHE A 109 -14.12 9.36 7.84
C PHE A 109 -15.02 10.49 8.37
N ARG A 110 -14.74 11.75 8.00
CA ARG A 110 -15.58 12.91 8.33
C ARG A 110 -16.92 12.91 7.59
N GLN A 111 -17.02 12.23 6.45
CA GLN A 111 -18.27 12.01 5.70
C GLN A 111 -19.04 10.77 6.18
N ASP A 112 -18.59 10.12 7.25
CA ASP A 112 -19.12 8.84 7.78
C ASP A 112 -19.08 7.67 6.77
N SER A 113 -18.28 7.80 5.70
CA SER A 113 -18.02 6.73 4.72
C SER A 113 -16.93 5.78 5.24
N VAL A 114 -17.27 4.96 6.23
CA VAL A 114 -16.30 4.19 7.04
C VAL A 114 -15.53 3.19 6.18
N ALA A 115 -16.17 2.44 5.28
CA ALA A 115 -15.48 1.46 4.42
C ALA A 115 -14.43 2.12 3.52
N ARG A 116 -14.76 3.27 2.89
CA ARG A 116 -13.82 4.03 2.06
C ARG A 116 -12.67 4.62 2.88
N ALA A 117 -12.94 5.06 4.10
CA ALA A 117 -11.91 5.56 5.00
C ALA A 117 -10.93 4.43 5.36
N ILE A 118 -11.43 3.24 5.73
CA ILE A 118 -10.61 2.06 6.02
C ILE A 118 -9.76 1.68 4.82
N LEU A 119 -10.33 1.61 3.62
CA LEU A 119 -9.60 1.31 2.40
C LEU A 119 -8.43 2.28 2.17
N CYS A 120 -8.69 3.59 2.32
CA CYS A 120 -7.65 4.61 2.16
C CYS A 120 -6.56 4.49 3.23
N TYR A 121 -6.92 4.28 4.49
CA TYR A 121 -5.94 4.09 5.57
C TYR A 121 -5.14 2.80 5.42
N GLU A 122 -5.74 1.71 4.92
CA GLU A 122 -5.02 0.48 4.61
C GLU A 122 -3.99 0.70 3.50
N ARG A 123 -4.36 1.40 2.41
CA ARG A 123 -3.43 1.78 1.33
C ARG A 123 -2.32 2.70 1.84
N ALA A 124 -2.65 3.67 2.70
CA ALA A 124 -1.67 4.53 3.35
C ALA A 124 -0.69 3.72 4.21
N ARG A 125 -1.20 2.77 5.00
CA ARG A 125 -0.41 1.89 5.87
C ARG A 125 0.51 0.94 5.10
N LEU A 126 0.11 0.48 3.92
CA LEU A 126 0.99 -0.30 3.05
C LEU A 126 2.19 0.52 2.58
N LEU A 127 1.97 1.81 2.25
CA LEU A 127 3.02 2.69 1.76
C LEU A 127 3.93 3.21 2.87
N ASP A 128 3.37 3.48 4.05
CA ASP A 128 4.13 3.86 5.25
C ASP A 128 3.60 3.15 6.49
N PRO A 129 4.09 1.93 6.78
CA PRO A 129 3.65 1.14 7.91
C PRO A 129 4.17 1.67 9.27
N SER A 130 5.12 2.61 9.26
CA SER A 130 5.73 3.18 10.46
C SER A 130 5.00 4.40 11.01
N ASP A 131 4.06 4.95 10.26
CA ASP A 131 3.29 6.13 10.67
C ASP A 131 2.22 5.77 11.71
N ASP A 132 2.35 6.34 12.90
CA ASP A 132 1.46 6.11 14.03
C ASP A 132 0.08 6.75 13.85
N ASP A 133 0.00 7.87 13.13
CA ASP A 133 -1.27 8.58 12.87
C ASP A 133 -2.16 7.76 11.91
N ILE A 134 -1.55 7.16 10.89
CA ILE A 134 -2.26 6.25 9.97
C ILE A 134 -2.82 5.06 10.75
N ARG A 135 -1.99 4.45 11.61
CA ARG A 135 -2.40 3.29 12.40
C ARG A 135 -3.53 3.65 13.37
N PHE A 136 -3.42 4.77 14.06
CA PHE A 136 -4.43 5.23 15.02
C PHE A 136 -5.78 5.50 14.33
N ASN A 137 -5.78 6.22 13.20
CA ASN A 137 -7.01 6.53 12.48
C ASN A 137 -7.64 5.29 11.84
N LEU A 138 -6.83 4.33 11.38
CA LEU A 138 -7.32 3.05 10.91
C LEU A 138 -8.03 2.27 12.03
N GLU A 139 -7.44 2.21 13.22
CA GLU A 139 -8.05 1.55 14.38
C GLU A 139 -9.36 2.25 14.79
N MET A 140 -9.39 3.58 14.79
CA MET A 140 -10.62 4.34 15.03
C MET A 140 -11.72 4.05 14.00
N ALA A 141 -11.34 3.96 12.71
CA ALA A 141 -12.30 3.64 11.67
C ALA A 141 -12.83 2.20 11.80
N ARG A 142 -11.96 1.23 12.08
CA ARG A 142 -12.33 -0.17 12.34
C ARG A 142 -13.21 -0.34 13.58
N ALA A 143 -13.06 0.51 14.59
CA ALA A 143 -13.92 0.48 15.77
C ALA A 143 -15.40 0.85 15.45
N LYS A 144 -15.65 1.51 14.30
CA LYS A 144 -17.01 1.81 13.81
C LYS A 144 -17.62 0.69 12.98
N THR A 145 -16.87 -0.31 12.54
CA THR A 145 -17.42 -1.44 11.76
C THR A 145 -18.25 -2.36 12.64
N VAL A 146 -19.23 -3.01 12.02
CA VAL A 146 -20.13 -3.97 12.69
C VAL A 146 -19.38 -5.24 13.04
N ASP A 147 -18.56 -5.74 12.10
CA ASP A 147 -17.83 -6.98 12.27
C ASP A 147 -16.56 -6.75 13.10
N ARG A 148 -16.57 -7.33 14.29
CA ARG A 148 -15.37 -7.35 15.14
C ARG A 148 -14.58 -8.62 14.87
N VAL A 149 -13.68 -8.54 13.90
CA VAL A 149 -12.80 -9.67 13.60
C VAL A 149 -11.67 -9.69 14.62
N MET A 150 -11.66 -10.70 15.49
CA MET A 150 -10.53 -10.92 16.37
C MET A 150 -9.40 -11.56 15.57
N PRO A 151 -8.21 -10.96 15.51
CA PRO A 151 -7.08 -11.59 14.84
C PRO A 151 -6.80 -12.94 15.52
N ALA A 152 -6.51 -13.96 14.70
CA ALA A 152 -6.02 -15.23 15.20
C ALA A 152 -4.83 -14.97 16.14
N SER A 153 -4.73 -15.73 17.23
CA SER A 153 -3.63 -15.59 18.18
C SER A 153 -2.31 -15.97 17.50
N GLU A 154 -1.59 -14.96 16.99
CA GLU A 154 -0.25 -15.17 16.47
C GLU A 154 0.70 -15.56 17.60
N MET A 155 1.67 -16.43 17.28
CA MET A 155 2.75 -16.74 18.24
C MET A 155 3.48 -15.45 18.61
N PHE A 156 3.78 -15.26 19.89
CA PHE A 156 4.45 -14.06 20.42
C PHE A 156 5.70 -13.66 19.61
N PHE A 157 6.51 -14.62 19.20
CA PHE A 157 7.72 -14.34 18.41
C PHE A 157 7.41 -13.82 17.00
N VAL A 158 6.35 -14.29 16.38
CA VAL A 158 5.91 -13.83 15.05
C VAL A 158 5.40 -12.39 15.14
N SER A 159 4.56 -12.10 16.13
CA SER A 159 4.04 -10.74 16.34
C SER A 159 5.15 -9.75 16.74
N LEU A 160 6.14 -10.20 17.55
CA LEU A 160 7.31 -9.39 17.88
C LEU A 160 8.15 -9.08 16.64
N PHE A 161 8.41 -10.09 15.80
CA PHE A 161 9.16 -9.93 14.56
C PHE A 161 8.44 -8.98 13.59
N HIS A 162 7.12 -9.16 13.34
CA HIS A 162 6.32 -8.24 12.54
C HIS A 162 6.38 -6.80 13.08
N ARG A 163 6.27 -6.63 14.39
CA ARG A 163 6.37 -5.33 15.04
C ARG A 163 7.73 -4.67 14.83
N MET A 164 8.82 -5.44 14.90
CA MET A 164 10.18 -4.96 14.62
C MET A 164 10.34 -4.56 13.14
N VAL A 165 9.86 -5.39 12.21
CA VAL A 165 9.92 -5.11 10.76
C VAL A 165 9.12 -3.85 10.42
N LEU A 166 7.93 -3.68 10.99
CA LEU A 166 7.04 -2.53 10.72
C LEU A 166 7.42 -1.25 11.49
N SER A 167 8.42 -1.30 12.39
CA SER A 167 8.84 -0.14 13.18
C SER A 167 9.60 0.93 12.37
N LEU A 168 10.14 0.56 11.23
CA LEU A 168 10.90 1.45 10.35
C LEU A 168 10.37 1.35 8.92
N SER A 169 10.49 2.44 8.15
CA SER A 169 10.13 2.45 6.74
C SER A 169 11.10 1.61 5.90
N ILE A 170 10.66 1.15 4.72
CA ILE A 170 11.48 0.41 3.75
C ILE A 170 12.79 1.16 3.45
N GLN A 171 12.68 2.48 3.25
CA GLN A 171 13.82 3.34 2.97
C GLN A 171 14.86 3.32 4.10
N THR A 172 14.39 3.35 5.35
CA THR A 172 15.27 3.31 6.53
C THR A 172 15.96 1.96 6.65
N TRP A 173 15.26 0.86 6.40
CA TRP A 173 15.85 -0.48 6.37
C TRP A 173 16.91 -0.62 5.29
N ALA A 174 16.66 -0.05 4.08
CA ALA A 174 17.63 -0.06 2.98
C ALA A 174 18.90 0.71 3.34
N TRP A 175 18.78 1.91 3.94
CA TRP A 175 19.93 2.68 4.40
C TRP A 175 20.70 1.99 5.52
N LEU A 176 19.99 1.37 6.47
CA LEU A 176 20.62 0.61 7.56
C LEU A 176 21.38 -0.60 7.00
N GLY A 177 20.83 -1.31 6.02
CA GLY A 177 21.49 -2.39 5.32
C GLY A 177 22.78 -1.93 4.62
N LEU A 178 22.72 -0.81 3.88
CA LEU A 178 23.87 -0.26 3.18
C LEU A 178 24.97 0.19 4.16
N LEU A 179 24.62 0.95 5.22
CA LEU A 179 25.58 1.43 6.22
C LEU A 179 26.24 0.28 6.98
N SER A 180 25.45 -0.73 7.40
CA SER A 180 25.97 -1.90 8.10
C SER A 180 26.91 -2.71 7.19
N PHE A 181 26.62 -2.80 5.90
CA PHE A 181 27.50 -3.45 4.93
C PHE A 181 28.84 -2.72 4.78
N LEU A 182 28.83 -1.40 4.64
CA LEU A 182 30.06 -0.59 4.57
C LEU A 182 30.90 -0.73 5.86
N LEU A 183 30.22 -0.70 7.02
CA LEU A 183 30.90 -0.88 8.31
C LEU A 183 31.50 -2.29 8.44
N MET A 184 30.83 -3.31 7.94
CA MET A 184 31.35 -4.68 7.86
C MET A 184 32.63 -4.73 7.03
N LEU A 185 32.67 -4.09 5.85
CA LEU A 185 33.87 -4.04 5.02
C LEU A 185 35.05 -3.34 5.74
N CYS A 186 34.77 -2.24 6.44
CA CYS A 186 35.79 -1.55 7.26
C CYS A 186 36.28 -2.45 8.39
N ALA A 187 35.42 -3.18 9.07
CA ALA A 187 35.75 -4.11 10.15
C ALA A 187 36.61 -5.28 9.64
N VAL A 188 36.28 -5.83 8.47
CA VAL A 188 37.09 -6.86 7.80
C VAL A 188 38.46 -6.32 7.40
N ALA A 189 38.52 -5.12 6.84
CA ALA A 189 39.80 -4.47 6.53
C ALA A 189 40.62 -4.28 7.81
N ALA A 190 40.02 -3.78 8.89
CA ALA A 190 40.70 -3.64 10.18
C ALA A 190 41.27 -4.97 10.71
N TYR A 191 40.54 -6.07 10.55
CA TYR A 191 41.02 -7.41 10.93
C TYR A 191 42.27 -7.83 10.17
N PHE A 192 42.38 -7.48 8.88
CA PHE A 192 43.59 -7.84 8.08
C PHE A 192 44.78 -6.89 8.26
N PHE A 193 44.51 -5.58 8.40
CA PHE A 193 45.57 -4.56 8.42
C PHE A 193 46.07 -4.20 9.80
N LEU A 194 45.29 -4.44 10.88
CA LEU A 194 45.77 -4.13 12.24
C LEU A 194 46.74 -5.21 12.75
N PRO A 195 47.93 -4.83 13.23
CA PRO A 195 48.93 -5.79 13.71
C PRO A 195 48.62 -6.34 15.11
N THR A 196 47.76 -5.67 15.89
CA THR A 196 47.49 -6.00 17.29
C THR A 196 46.42 -7.09 17.42
N LEU A 197 46.64 -8.05 18.35
CA LEU A 197 45.66 -9.11 18.65
C LEU A 197 44.29 -8.56 19.12
N ALA A 198 44.33 -7.47 19.89
CA ALA A 198 43.11 -6.79 20.34
C ALA A 198 42.35 -6.21 19.14
N GLY A 199 43.00 -5.53 18.21
CA GLY A 199 42.40 -4.99 16.99
C GLY A 199 41.78 -6.06 16.11
N LYS A 200 42.44 -7.23 15.95
CA LYS A 200 41.88 -8.37 15.21
C LYS A 200 40.61 -8.92 15.87
N LYS A 201 40.58 -9.07 17.19
CA LYS A 201 39.40 -9.53 17.91
C LYS A 201 38.23 -8.56 17.76
N ILE A 202 38.50 -7.26 17.94
CA ILE A 202 37.46 -6.21 17.76
C ILE A 202 36.98 -6.19 16.30
N GLY A 203 37.88 -6.20 15.31
CA GLY A 203 37.49 -6.22 13.89
C GLY A 203 36.63 -7.42 13.53
N PHE A 204 37.00 -8.62 14.01
CA PHE A 204 36.18 -9.84 13.78
C PHE A 204 34.78 -9.76 14.42
N THR A 205 34.74 -9.37 15.71
CA THR A 205 33.45 -9.26 16.44
C THR A 205 32.52 -8.22 15.81
N THR A 206 33.08 -7.05 15.46
CA THR A 206 32.33 -6.01 14.77
C THR A 206 31.85 -6.47 13.39
N ALA A 207 32.69 -7.18 12.62
CA ALA A 207 32.30 -7.71 11.31
C ALA A 207 31.13 -8.71 11.42
N VAL A 208 31.13 -9.59 12.41
CA VAL A 208 30.05 -10.56 12.64
C VAL A 208 28.74 -9.84 13.04
N ILE A 209 28.82 -8.89 13.96
CA ILE A 209 27.63 -8.15 14.43
C ILE A 209 27.02 -7.34 13.27
N THR A 210 27.85 -6.60 12.51
CA THR A 210 27.34 -5.80 11.39
C THR A 210 26.82 -6.65 10.24
N LEU A 211 27.38 -7.85 10.03
CA LEU A 211 26.83 -8.84 9.08
C LEU A 211 25.43 -9.28 9.49
N LEU A 212 25.22 -9.59 10.76
CA LEU A 212 23.88 -10.00 11.26
C LEU A 212 22.87 -8.86 11.13
N ILE A 213 23.26 -7.63 11.43
CA ILE A 213 22.41 -6.43 11.23
C ILE A 213 22.08 -6.25 9.75
N CYS A 214 23.07 -6.39 8.87
CA CYS A 214 22.87 -6.29 7.42
C CYS A 214 21.86 -7.34 6.90
N LEU A 215 22.02 -8.61 7.32
CA LEU A 215 21.10 -9.68 6.94
C LEU A 215 19.68 -9.39 7.43
N PHE A 216 19.54 -8.99 8.69
CA PHE A 216 18.22 -8.67 9.26
C PHE A 216 17.56 -7.49 8.53
N ALA A 217 18.30 -6.41 8.27
CA ALA A 217 17.79 -5.24 7.56
C ALA A 217 17.31 -5.58 6.14
N ASN A 218 18.05 -6.45 5.42
CA ASN A 218 17.64 -6.91 4.10
C ASN A 218 16.40 -7.81 4.15
N ILE A 219 16.28 -8.70 5.13
CA ILE A 219 15.08 -9.54 5.32
C ILE A 219 13.87 -8.65 5.64
N ALA A 220 14.03 -7.65 6.51
CA ALA A 220 12.96 -6.72 6.87
C ALA A 220 12.49 -5.91 5.66
N ALA A 221 13.43 -5.34 4.89
CA ALA A 221 13.13 -4.60 3.67
C ALA A 221 12.41 -5.50 2.63
N TYR A 222 12.88 -6.73 2.43
CA TYR A 222 12.28 -7.69 1.52
C TYR A 222 10.84 -8.05 1.92
N GLN A 223 10.59 -8.29 3.21
CA GLN A 223 9.24 -8.60 3.69
C GLN A 223 8.27 -7.43 3.48
N GLN A 224 8.69 -6.20 3.75
CA GLN A 224 7.84 -5.02 3.50
C GLN A 224 7.56 -4.85 2.01
N LEU A 225 8.57 -5.03 1.13
CA LEU A 225 8.38 -4.95 -0.31
C LEU A 225 7.41 -6.03 -0.80
N HIS A 226 7.57 -7.25 -0.32
CA HIS A 226 6.69 -8.36 -0.68
C HIS A 226 5.23 -8.14 -0.26
N GLN A 227 4.99 -7.47 0.88
CA GLN A 227 3.64 -7.07 1.29
C GLN A 227 3.03 -5.99 0.38
N LEU A 228 3.86 -5.10 -0.21
CA LEU A 228 3.42 -4.11 -1.19
C LEU A 228 3.06 -4.72 -2.55
N GLU A 229 3.81 -5.73 -2.98
CA GLU A 229 3.61 -6.40 -4.26
C GLU A 229 2.41 -7.37 -4.23
N ASN A 230 2.25 -8.09 -3.13
CA ASN A 230 1.14 -9.01 -2.92
C ASN A 230 -0.09 -8.26 -2.39
N ARG A 231 -0.90 -7.74 -3.31
CA ARG A 231 -2.21 -7.14 -3.01
C ARG A 231 -3.23 -8.22 -2.63
N GLY A 232 -2.88 -9.03 -1.65
CA GLY A 232 -3.70 -10.16 -1.20
C GLY A 232 -4.77 -9.78 -0.18
N SER A 233 -5.22 -8.52 -0.13
CA SER A 233 -6.24 -8.09 0.83
C SER A 233 -7.25 -7.17 0.17
N ALA A 234 -8.49 -7.21 0.65
CA ALA A 234 -9.58 -6.36 0.18
C ALA A 234 -10.42 -5.86 1.36
N VAL A 235 -11.22 -4.83 1.10
CA VAL A 235 -12.22 -4.28 2.03
C VAL A 235 -13.60 -4.48 1.43
N ILE A 236 -14.56 -4.93 2.25
CA ILE A 236 -15.97 -5.03 1.87
C ILE A 236 -16.53 -3.61 1.70
N MET A 237 -17.12 -3.33 0.53
CA MET A 237 -17.64 -2.01 0.19
C MET A 237 -19.17 -1.93 0.24
N THR A 238 -19.85 -3.07 0.27
CA THR A 238 -21.32 -3.17 0.38
C THR A 238 -21.76 -3.23 1.83
N SER A 239 -22.95 -2.73 2.13
CA SER A 239 -23.50 -2.75 3.49
C SER A 239 -23.59 -4.16 4.08
N SER A 240 -23.82 -5.17 3.22
CA SER A 240 -23.77 -6.58 3.58
C SER A 240 -23.41 -7.42 2.38
N ALA A 241 -22.42 -8.31 2.53
CA ALA A 241 -21.95 -9.25 1.52
C ALA A 241 -22.15 -10.67 2.04
N VAL A 242 -22.77 -11.54 1.25
CA VAL A 242 -23.05 -12.94 1.64
C VAL A 242 -21.92 -13.82 1.13
N VAL A 243 -21.16 -14.38 2.04
CA VAL A 243 -20.09 -15.34 1.71
C VAL A 243 -20.68 -16.71 1.43
N LYS A 244 -20.33 -17.29 0.27
CA LYS A 244 -20.87 -18.56 -0.22
C LYS A 244 -19.83 -19.68 -0.17
N SER A 245 -20.31 -20.92 -0.14
CA SER A 245 -19.47 -22.13 -0.13
C SER A 245 -18.82 -22.45 -1.49
N THR A 246 -19.38 -21.91 -2.58
CA THR A 246 -18.91 -22.13 -3.95
C THR A 246 -19.05 -20.84 -4.77
N PRO A 247 -18.23 -20.65 -5.82
CA PRO A 247 -18.29 -19.47 -6.70
C PRO A 247 -19.52 -19.48 -7.60
N SER A 248 -20.70 -19.48 -7.00
CA SER A 248 -21.99 -19.54 -7.70
C SER A 248 -23.08 -18.86 -6.89
N SER A 249 -24.02 -18.23 -7.58
CA SER A 249 -25.23 -17.64 -6.96
C SER A 249 -26.08 -18.68 -6.23
N SER A 250 -26.02 -19.95 -6.64
CA SER A 250 -26.71 -21.09 -6.01
C SER A 250 -25.94 -21.75 -4.86
N GLY A 251 -24.72 -21.27 -4.57
CA GLY A 251 -23.91 -21.77 -3.44
C GLY A 251 -24.63 -21.54 -2.10
N THR A 252 -24.35 -22.43 -1.13
CA THR A 252 -24.88 -22.29 0.24
C THR A 252 -24.29 -21.05 0.91
N ASP A 253 -25.12 -20.27 1.57
CA ASP A 253 -24.69 -19.12 2.36
C ASP A 253 -23.99 -19.61 3.62
N LEU A 254 -22.75 -19.16 3.83
CA LEU A 254 -21.94 -19.53 5.00
C LEU A 254 -22.06 -18.52 6.13
N PHE A 255 -21.82 -17.26 5.81
CA PHE A 255 -21.93 -16.14 6.74
C PHE A 255 -22.07 -14.82 5.99
N ILE A 256 -22.36 -13.75 6.71
CA ILE A 256 -22.52 -12.40 6.17
C ILE A 256 -21.38 -11.54 6.70
N LEU A 257 -20.81 -10.70 5.82
CA LEU A 257 -19.84 -9.66 6.16
C LEU A 257 -20.43 -8.29 5.90
N HIS A 258 -20.03 -7.33 6.73
CA HIS A 258 -20.52 -5.95 6.60
C HIS A 258 -19.41 -5.03 6.06
N GLU A 259 -19.83 -3.84 5.63
CA GLU A 259 -18.93 -2.83 5.08
C GLU A 259 -17.77 -2.49 6.01
N GLY A 260 -16.60 -2.26 5.43
CA GLY A 260 -15.38 -1.94 6.17
C GLY A 260 -14.63 -3.14 6.72
N THR A 261 -15.16 -4.36 6.60
CA THR A 261 -14.44 -5.58 7.02
C THR A 261 -13.31 -5.87 6.05
N ARG A 262 -12.09 -6.07 6.58
CA ARG A 262 -10.92 -6.49 5.82
C ARG A 262 -10.90 -8.00 5.69
N VAL A 263 -10.63 -8.48 4.48
CA VAL A 263 -10.48 -9.89 4.12
C VAL A 263 -9.17 -10.12 3.38
N GLU A 264 -8.62 -11.31 3.44
CA GLU A 264 -7.48 -11.76 2.65
C GLU A 264 -8.00 -12.48 1.40
N ILE A 265 -7.37 -12.24 0.26
CA ILE A 265 -7.70 -12.88 -1.02
C ILE A 265 -6.85 -14.12 -1.15
N GLU A 266 -7.49 -15.29 -1.29
CA GLU A 266 -6.80 -16.56 -1.51
C GLU A 266 -6.73 -16.91 -3.01
N ASP A 267 -7.82 -16.72 -3.72
CA ASP A 267 -7.90 -16.96 -5.17
C ASP A 267 -8.70 -15.84 -5.86
N ASP A 268 -8.10 -15.20 -6.84
CA ASP A 268 -8.72 -14.17 -7.68
C ASP A 268 -8.71 -14.53 -9.19
N THR A 269 -8.50 -15.79 -9.53
CA THR A 269 -8.43 -16.27 -10.91
C THR A 269 -9.76 -16.12 -11.65
N MET A 270 -10.88 -16.10 -10.94
CA MET A 270 -12.22 -15.94 -11.50
C MET A 270 -12.58 -14.47 -11.67
N LYS A 271 -13.27 -14.13 -12.78
CA LYS A 271 -13.65 -12.74 -13.07
C LYS A 271 -14.72 -12.19 -12.14
N GLU A 272 -15.69 -13.02 -11.74
CA GLU A 272 -16.89 -12.60 -11.00
C GLU A 272 -16.81 -12.95 -9.51
N TRP A 273 -16.04 -13.94 -9.13
CA TRP A 273 -15.93 -14.47 -7.78
C TRP A 273 -14.50 -14.42 -7.28
N VAL A 274 -14.36 -14.19 -5.99
CA VAL A 274 -13.07 -14.15 -5.30
C VAL A 274 -13.15 -15.02 -4.06
N GLU A 275 -12.20 -15.91 -3.87
CA GLU A 275 -12.09 -16.67 -2.64
C GLU A 275 -11.40 -15.81 -1.58
N ILE A 276 -12.03 -15.70 -0.45
CA ILE A 276 -11.54 -14.90 0.66
C ILE A 276 -11.30 -15.76 1.90
N ARG A 277 -10.31 -15.31 2.68
CA ARG A 277 -10.07 -15.82 4.04
C ARG A 277 -10.17 -14.67 5.03
N MET A 278 -10.86 -14.93 6.12
CA MET A 278 -10.91 -14.03 7.27
C MET A 278 -9.75 -14.31 8.24
N SER A 279 -9.41 -13.34 9.07
CA SER A 279 -8.37 -13.50 10.09
C SER A 279 -8.71 -14.51 11.19
N ASP A 280 -9.98 -14.94 11.31
CA ASP A 280 -10.41 -16.04 12.19
C ASP A 280 -10.28 -17.42 11.52
N GLY A 281 -9.80 -17.48 10.26
CA GLY A 281 -9.58 -18.70 9.50
C GLY A 281 -10.78 -19.21 8.70
N LYS A 282 -11.91 -18.48 8.69
CA LYS A 282 -13.06 -18.85 7.83
C LYS A 282 -12.78 -18.46 6.38
N GLU A 283 -13.16 -19.33 5.46
CA GLU A 283 -12.98 -19.18 4.02
C GLU A 283 -14.34 -19.23 3.30
N GLY A 284 -14.39 -18.65 2.11
CA GLY A 284 -15.52 -18.72 1.23
C GLY A 284 -15.44 -17.76 0.06
N TRP A 285 -16.51 -17.71 -0.74
CA TRP A 285 -16.55 -17.00 -2.01
C TRP A 285 -17.45 -15.77 -1.92
N LEU A 286 -16.93 -14.63 -2.42
CA LEU A 286 -17.65 -13.37 -2.57
C LEU A 286 -17.69 -12.92 -4.03
N GLN A 287 -18.68 -12.10 -4.38
CA GLN A 287 -18.66 -11.42 -5.66
C GLN A 287 -17.59 -10.32 -5.67
N ARG A 288 -16.83 -10.23 -6.76
CA ARG A 288 -15.78 -9.23 -6.93
C ARG A 288 -16.29 -7.80 -6.84
N THR A 289 -17.54 -7.55 -7.18
CA THR A 289 -18.20 -6.23 -7.11
C THR A 289 -18.48 -5.74 -5.70
N GLU A 290 -18.43 -6.64 -4.71
CA GLU A 290 -18.70 -6.33 -3.29
C GLU A 290 -17.45 -5.89 -2.52
N ILE A 291 -16.27 -6.06 -3.13
CA ILE A 291 -14.97 -5.79 -2.50
C ILE A 291 -14.15 -4.78 -3.31
N GLU A 292 -13.23 -4.10 -2.64
CA GLU A 292 -12.20 -3.29 -3.29
C GLU A 292 -10.82 -3.68 -2.76
N ILE A 293 -9.89 -3.95 -3.68
CA ILE A 293 -8.52 -4.41 -3.38
C ILE A 293 -7.72 -3.24 -2.78
N ILE A 294 -6.96 -3.55 -1.75
CA ILE A 294 -6.11 -2.59 -1.03
C ILE A 294 -4.88 -2.22 -1.85
#